data_c9f5a9c4e0ccdf40c16225fdd84cc36d
#
_entry.id   c9f5a9c4e0ccdf40c16225fdd84cc36d
#
_cell.length_a   1.000
_cell.length_b   1.000
_cell.length_c   1.000
_cell.angle_alpha   90.00
_cell.angle_beta   90.00
_cell.angle_gamma   90.00
#
_symmetry.space_group_name_H-M   'P 1'
#
loop_
_entity.id
_entity.type
_entity.pdbx_description
1 polymer ?
#
loop_
_entity_poly.entity_id
_entity_poly.type
_entity_poly.pdbx_seq_one_letter_code
_entity_poly.pdbx_strand_id
1 'polypeptide(L)'
;RTAAFMITNPNTLGIFDHNVVEIAKIVHSRGALLYYDGANLNAILGITSPGLMGFDVVHFNLHKTFATPHGGGGPGAAPVAVNKDLADLVPGPIVRKGESGYILDSRNNKLGNMASFYGSFGVLLRAWSYIKRNGSDGLKMNSYRAVLNANYLAKKISSDLKISHSGLKKHEVVASSEESGRRALDIAKYIIDAGMHAPTIYFPLIVKEALMIEPTETVTKRDLDDFA
;
A
#
# COMPACT_ATOMS: atom_id res chain seq x y z
N ARG A 1 -5.38 -24.23 15.23
CA ARG A 1 -4.45 -23.27 15.86
C ARG A 1 -4.00 -22.29 14.78
N THR A 2 -4.31 -21.00 14.95
CA THR A 2 -3.84 -19.94 14.04
C THR A 2 -2.39 -19.60 14.39
N ALA A 3 -1.50 -19.65 13.41
CA ALA A 3 -0.08 -19.31 13.59
C ALA A 3 0.18 -17.81 13.33
N ALA A 4 -0.53 -17.22 12.36
CA ALA A 4 -0.42 -15.81 12.03
C ALA A 4 -1.76 -15.30 11.47
N PHE A 5 -1.95 -13.98 11.57
CA PHE A 5 -3.04 -13.25 10.95
C PHE A 5 -2.46 -12.11 10.10
N MET A 6 -2.87 -12.03 8.85
CA MET A 6 -2.42 -11.02 7.90
C MET A 6 -3.56 -10.05 7.58
N ILE A 7 -3.27 -8.76 7.62
CA ILE A 7 -4.24 -7.69 7.35
C ILE A 7 -3.56 -6.53 6.63
N THR A 8 -4.31 -5.89 5.72
CA THR A 8 -3.94 -4.63 5.07
C THR A 8 -4.70 -3.48 5.75
N ASN A 9 -3.99 -2.46 6.23
CA ASN A 9 -4.62 -1.30 6.88
C ASN A 9 -3.96 0.02 6.46
N PRO A 10 -4.64 0.89 5.67
CA PRO A 10 -6.04 0.78 5.21
C PRO A 10 -6.26 -0.39 4.25
N ASN A 11 -7.47 -0.89 4.21
CA ASN A 11 -7.86 -1.97 3.30
C ASN A 11 -8.17 -1.46 1.88
N THR A 12 -8.48 -2.38 0.95
CA THR A 12 -8.77 -2.11 -0.48
C THR A 12 -10.04 -1.27 -0.72
N LEU A 13 -10.85 -1.04 0.30
CA LEU A 13 -11.99 -0.11 0.22
C LEU A 13 -11.62 1.32 0.64
N GLY A 14 -10.34 1.58 0.90
CA GLY A 14 -9.87 2.85 1.43
C GLY A 14 -10.25 3.08 2.90
N ILE A 15 -10.58 2.03 3.65
CA ILE A 15 -11.03 2.13 5.05
C ILE A 15 -9.89 1.77 5.99
N PHE A 16 -9.65 2.64 6.97
CA PHE A 16 -8.70 2.36 8.06
C PHE A 16 -9.44 1.72 9.22
N ASP A 17 -9.01 0.51 9.60
CA ASP A 17 -9.55 -0.16 10.77
C ASP A 17 -8.94 0.44 12.04
N HIS A 18 -9.76 1.16 12.79
CA HIS A 18 -9.37 1.80 14.05
C HIS A 18 -9.18 0.80 15.19
N ASN A 19 -9.71 -0.41 15.06
CA ASN A 19 -9.59 -1.47 16.08
C ASN A 19 -8.31 -2.30 15.92
N VAL A 20 -7.41 -1.93 14.99
CA VAL A 20 -6.21 -2.70 14.67
C VAL A 20 -5.35 -3.02 15.90
N VAL A 21 -5.24 -2.10 16.86
CA VAL A 21 -4.49 -2.31 18.11
C VAL A 21 -5.17 -3.35 19.00
N GLU A 22 -6.49 -3.37 19.03
CA GLU A 22 -7.27 -4.39 19.76
C GLU A 22 -7.12 -5.77 19.10
N ILE A 23 -7.21 -5.80 17.76
CA ILE A 23 -6.95 -7.01 16.97
C ILE A 23 -5.56 -7.56 17.28
N ALA A 24 -4.53 -6.71 17.34
CA ALA A 24 -3.18 -7.11 17.68
C ALA A 24 -3.10 -7.77 19.05
N LYS A 25 -3.74 -7.20 20.08
CA LYS A 25 -3.81 -7.79 21.43
C LYS A 25 -4.46 -9.16 21.43
N ILE A 26 -5.57 -9.33 20.71
CA ILE A 26 -6.28 -10.61 20.61
C ILE A 26 -5.40 -11.66 19.93
N VAL A 27 -4.74 -11.31 18.81
CA VAL A 27 -3.86 -12.21 18.07
C VAL A 27 -2.69 -12.67 18.96
N HIS A 28 -2.01 -11.72 19.60
CA HIS A 28 -0.87 -12.01 20.48
C HIS A 28 -1.27 -12.81 21.71
N SER A 29 -2.46 -12.58 22.29
CA SER A 29 -2.95 -13.37 23.44
C SER A 29 -3.12 -14.87 23.13
N ARG A 30 -3.19 -15.22 21.84
CA ARG A 30 -3.26 -16.60 21.34
C ARG A 30 -1.92 -17.16 20.89
N GLY A 31 -0.82 -16.40 21.06
CA GLY A 31 0.53 -16.77 20.62
C GLY A 31 0.70 -16.78 19.10
N ALA A 32 -0.14 -16.05 18.38
CA ALA A 32 -0.05 -15.89 16.93
C ALA A 32 0.66 -14.58 16.57
N LEU A 33 1.23 -14.51 15.36
CA LEU A 33 1.88 -13.33 14.82
C LEU A 33 0.89 -12.48 14.00
N LEU A 34 1.13 -11.16 13.98
CA LEU A 34 0.38 -10.23 13.15
C LEU A 34 1.25 -9.70 12.01
N TYR A 35 0.80 -9.92 10.77
CA TYR A 35 1.49 -9.52 9.56
C TYR A 35 0.79 -8.36 8.87
N TYR A 36 1.52 -7.31 8.57
CA TYR A 36 1.05 -6.14 7.83
C TYR A 36 1.34 -6.27 6.34
N ASP A 37 0.30 -6.28 5.53
CA ASP A 37 0.43 -6.03 4.10
C ASP A 37 0.57 -4.53 3.86
N GLY A 38 1.78 -4.13 3.45
CA GLY A 38 2.14 -2.73 3.23
C GLY A 38 1.76 -2.18 1.87
N ALA A 39 0.84 -2.83 1.15
CA ALA A 39 0.38 -2.37 -0.16
C ALA A 39 -0.15 -0.93 -0.14
N ASN A 40 -0.84 -0.55 0.93
CA ASN A 40 -1.53 0.73 1.08
C ASN A 40 -0.81 1.71 2.05
N LEU A 41 0.51 1.54 2.23
CA LEU A 41 1.32 2.35 3.14
C LEU A 41 1.30 3.85 2.77
N ASN A 42 1.14 4.20 1.50
CA ASN A 42 1.08 5.58 1.02
C ASN A 42 0.00 6.43 1.71
N ALA A 43 -1.05 5.81 2.23
CA ALA A 43 -2.13 6.52 2.93
C ALA A 43 -1.76 6.94 4.38
N ILE A 44 -0.72 6.36 4.96
CA ILE A 44 -0.37 6.53 6.39
C ILE A 44 1.09 6.91 6.62
N LEU A 45 1.87 7.10 5.55
CA LEU A 45 3.29 7.38 5.61
C LEU A 45 3.59 8.66 6.40
N GLY A 46 4.43 8.57 7.42
CA GLY A 46 4.73 9.68 8.31
C GLY A 46 3.60 10.08 9.29
N ILE A 47 2.49 9.33 9.33
CA ILE A 47 1.34 9.56 10.22
C ILE A 47 1.30 8.50 11.31
N THR A 48 1.40 7.23 10.93
CA THR A 48 1.52 6.10 11.85
C THR A 48 2.46 5.05 11.25
N SER A 49 2.72 3.97 11.96
CA SER A 49 3.57 2.88 11.48
C SER A 49 3.01 1.52 11.87
N PRO A 50 3.34 0.45 11.12
CA PRO A 50 2.94 -0.90 11.48
C PRO A 50 3.34 -1.29 12.90
N GLY A 51 4.54 -0.92 13.36
CA GLY A 51 4.98 -1.20 14.72
C GLY A 51 4.12 -0.55 15.80
N LEU A 52 3.66 0.70 15.59
CA LEU A 52 2.74 1.39 16.51
C LEU A 52 1.35 0.75 16.53
N MET A 53 0.96 0.09 15.46
CA MET A 53 -0.30 -0.66 15.37
C MET A 53 -0.20 -2.09 15.94
N GLY A 54 1.00 -2.54 16.35
CA GLY A 54 1.22 -3.85 16.95
C GLY A 54 1.58 -4.96 15.97
N PHE A 55 2.01 -4.66 14.75
CA PHE A 55 2.43 -5.66 13.78
C PHE A 55 3.85 -6.19 14.07
N ASP A 56 4.02 -7.51 13.87
CA ASP A 56 5.29 -8.21 14.06
C ASP A 56 6.13 -8.25 12.78
N VAL A 57 5.47 -8.37 11.65
CA VAL A 57 6.07 -8.45 10.32
C VAL A 57 5.38 -7.48 9.38
N VAL A 58 6.13 -6.85 8.50
CA VAL A 58 5.60 -5.98 7.44
C VAL A 58 6.40 -6.15 6.16
N HIS A 59 5.72 -6.18 5.01
CA HIS A 59 6.35 -5.92 3.74
C HIS A 59 5.91 -4.58 3.16
N PHE A 60 6.76 -3.96 2.36
CA PHE A 60 6.49 -2.71 1.66
C PHE A 60 6.54 -2.91 0.16
N ASN A 61 5.52 -2.48 -0.56
CA ASN A 61 5.53 -2.47 -2.01
C ASN A 61 6.19 -1.17 -2.51
N LEU A 62 7.45 -1.23 -2.93
CA LEU A 62 8.18 -0.05 -3.38
C LEU A 62 7.53 0.59 -4.61
N HIS A 63 6.96 -0.23 -5.49
CA HIS A 63 6.25 0.19 -6.71
C HIS A 63 4.89 0.85 -6.45
N LYS A 64 4.43 0.92 -5.21
CA LYS A 64 3.22 1.64 -4.80
C LYS A 64 3.58 2.93 -4.07
N THR A 65 4.14 2.82 -2.87
CA THR A 65 4.42 3.95 -1.97
C THR A 65 5.62 4.79 -2.39
N PHE A 66 6.64 4.20 -3.03
CA PHE A 66 7.95 4.83 -3.24
C PHE A 66 8.31 5.08 -4.71
N ALA A 67 7.31 5.19 -5.57
CA ALA A 67 7.45 5.60 -6.98
C ALA A 67 8.46 4.78 -7.81
N THR A 68 8.52 3.47 -7.59
CA THR A 68 9.36 2.58 -8.39
C THR A 68 8.56 1.84 -9.45
N PRO A 69 9.18 1.31 -10.51
CA PRO A 69 8.47 0.56 -11.53
C PRO A 69 7.96 -0.78 -10.98
N HIS A 70 6.77 -1.20 -11.43
CA HIS A 70 6.22 -2.55 -11.25
C HIS A 70 6.58 -3.46 -12.43
N GLY A 71 6.62 -2.91 -13.64
CA GLY A 71 7.03 -3.57 -14.88
C GLY A 71 6.19 -4.77 -15.25
N GLY A 72 4.88 -4.75 -14.93
CA GLY A 72 4.01 -5.90 -15.18
C GLY A 72 4.33 -7.14 -14.34
N GLY A 73 5.02 -6.96 -13.20
CA GLY A 73 5.43 -8.03 -12.29
C GLY A 73 6.92 -8.40 -12.37
N GLY A 74 7.72 -7.67 -13.15
CA GLY A 74 9.15 -7.93 -13.32
C GLY A 74 10.04 -7.29 -12.25
N PRO A 75 10.31 -5.97 -12.31
CA PRO A 75 11.32 -5.31 -11.47
C PRO A 75 10.80 -4.92 -10.08
N GLY A 76 9.69 -5.46 -9.62
CA GLY A 76 9.16 -5.17 -8.30
C GLY A 76 10.14 -5.49 -7.17
N ALA A 77 10.07 -4.75 -6.06
CA ALA A 77 10.82 -5.03 -4.84
C ALA A 77 9.93 -4.79 -3.62
N ALA A 78 10.09 -5.64 -2.62
CA ALA A 78 9.31 -5.60 -1.39
C ALA A 78 10.23 -5.86 -0.19
N PRO A 79 10.85 -4.82 0.39
CA PRO A 79 11.56 -4.96 1.65
C PRO A 79 10.62 -5.51 2.74
N VAL A 80 11.16 -6.40 3.57
CA VAL A 80 10.47 -6.96 4.74
C VAL A 80 11.14 -6.44 5.99
N ALA A 81 10.35 -5.95 6.93
CA ALA A 81 10.81 -5.61 8.26
C ALA A 81 10.08 -6.45 9.31
N VAL A 82 10.75 -6.74 10.40
CA VAL A 82 10.22 -7.54 11.49
C VAL A 82 10.49 -6.85 12.84
N ASN A 83 9.74 -7.24 13.88
CA ASN A 83 10.09 -6.84 15.22
C ASN A 83 11.40 -7.52 15.68
N LYS A 84 11.95 -7.06 16.82
CA LYS A 84 13.24 -7.55 17.32
C LYS A 84 13.28 -9.05 17.63
N ASP A 85 12.15 -9.62 18.02
CA ASP A 85 12.06 -11.02 18.45
C ASP A 85 12.14 -11.99 17.25
N LEU A 86 11.85 -11.49 16.05
CA LEU A 86 11.96 -12.21 14.79
C LEU A 86 13.25 -11.88 14.00
N ALA A 87 14.10 -11.01 14.51
CA ALA A 87 15.28 -10.51 13.77
C ALA A 87 16.23 -11.64 13.31
N ASP A 88 16.42 -12.67 14.14
CA ASP A 88 17.25 -13.83 13.81
C ASP A 88 16.62 -14.79 12.77
N LEU A 89 15.35 -14.59 12.44
CA LEU A 89 14.60 -15.38 11.45
C LEU A 89 14.51 -14.67 10.09
N VAL A 90 15.08 -13.47 9.96
CA VAL A 90 15.16 -12.80 8.65
C VAL A 90 16.15 -13.57 7.76
N PRO A 91 15.74 -13.97 6.53
CA PRO A 91 16.65 -14.62 5.61
C PRO A 91 17.89 -13.78 5.32
N GLY A 92 19.03 -14.44 5.18
CA GLY A 92 20.29 -13.75 4.93
C GLY A 92 20.79 -13.93 3.49
N PRO A 93 22.02 -13.44 3.23
CA PRO A 93 22.81 -12.61 4.12
C PRO A 93 22.23 -11.20 4.27
N ILE A 94 22.54 -10.54 5.40
CA ILE A 94 22.17 -9.15 5.64
C ILE A 94 23.40 -8.24 5.54
N VAL A 95 23.18 -7.01 5.07
CA VAL A 95 24.24 -6.02 5.00
C VAL A 95 24.47 -5.43 6.39
N ARG A 96 25.69 -5.49 6.89
CA ARG A 96 26.12 -4.85 8.14
C ARG A 96 27.26 -3.87 7.90
N LYS A 97 27.33 -2.84 8.73
CA LYS A 97 28.49 -1.94 8.76
C LYS A 97 29.60 -2.63 9.53
N GLY A 98 30.72 -2.89 8.88
CA GLY A 98 31.98 -3.36 9.49
C GLY A 98 32.95 -2.20 9.71
N GLU A 99 34.16 -2.52 10.20
CA GLU A 99 35.22 -1.53 10.47
C GLU A 99 35.72 -0.83 9.19
N SER A 100 35.87 -1.56 8.11
CA SER A 100 36.40 -1.08 6.82
C SER A 100 35.33 -0.84 5.74
N GLY A 101 34.03 -0.83 6.11
CA GLY A 101 32.94 -0.65 5.14
C GLY A 101 31.74 -1.56 5.41
N TYR A 102 31.00 -1.91 4.38
CA TYR A 102 29.85 -2.79 4.49
C TYR A 102 30.21 -4.23 4.12
N ILE A 103 29.66 -5.17 4.87
CA ILE A 103 29.86 -6.61 4.67
C ILE A 103 28.52 -7.33 4.54
N LEU A 104 28.51 -8.44 3.85
CA LEU A 104 27.39 -9.39 3.84
C LEU A 104 27.60 -10.40 4.98
N ASP A 105 26.71 -10.36 5.96
CA ASP A 105 26.80 -11.22 7.15
C ASP A 105 25.74 -12.32 7.11
N SER A 106 26.21 -13.57 7.08
CA SER A 106 25.36 -14.77 7.08
C SER A 106 25.36 -15.53 8.39
N ARG A 107 26.12 -15.05 9.41
CA ARG A 107 26.41 -15.82 10.63
C ARG A 107 25.19 -16.14 11.49
N ASN A 108 24.17 -15.29 11.48
CA ASN A 108 22.97 -15.46 12.29
C ASN A 108 21.73 -15.86 11.46
N ASN A 109 21.95 -16.39 10.27
CA ASN A 109 20.89 -16.74 9.35
C ASN A 109 20.34 -18.14 9.67
N LYS A 110 19.29 -18.23 10.48
CA LYS A 110 18.65 -19.50 10.85
C LYS A 110 17.84 -20.13 9.72
N LEU A 111 17.34 -19.30 8.79
CA LEU A 111 16.49 -19.77 7.67
C LEU A 111 17.25 -19.99 6.35
N GLY A 112 18.51 -19.57 6.30
CA GLY A 112 19.26 -19.62 5.05
C GLY A 112 18.93 -18.49 4.08
N ASN A 113 19.40 -18.61 2.83
CA ASN A 113 19.15 -17.64 1.76
C ASN A 113 17.86 -18.02 1.03
N MET A 114 16.99 -17.04 0.78
CA MET A 114 15.73 -17.27 0.07
C MET A 114 15.81 -16.97 -1.42
N ALA A 115 16.82 -16.23 -1.86
CA ALA A 115 17.04 -15.88 -3.26
C ALA A 115 18.53 -15.86 -3.60
N SER A 116 18.83 -15.92 -4.90
CA SER A 116 20.21 -15.89 -5.42
C SER A 116 20.81 -14.47 -5.47
N PHE A 117 20.01 -13.42 -5.30
CA PHE A 117 20.45 -12.02 -5.28
C PHE A 117 19.58 -11.18 -4.30
N TYR A 118 20.01 -9.96 -3.99
CA TYR A 118 19.50 -9.14 -2.90
C TYR A 118 18.48 -8.11 -3.33
N GLY A 119 17.74 -8.37 -4.39
CA GLY A 119 16.75 -7.48 -4.96
C GLY A 119 17.27 -6.64 -6.13
N SER A 120 16.36 -5.94 -6.80
CA SER A 120 16.69 -5.09 -7.93
C SER A 120 17.35 -3.79 -7.45
N PHE A 121 18.67 -3.66 -7.62
CA PHE A 121 19.43 -2.49 -7.17
C PHE A 121 18.88 -1.18 -7.71
N GLY A 122 18.55 -1.11 -9.00
CA GLY A 122 18.00 0.10 -9.60
C GLY A 122 16.65 0.52 -8.99
N VAL A 123 15.81 -0.43 -8.63
CA VAL A 123 14.53 -0.19 -7.94
C VAL A 123 14.78 0.33 -6.52
N LEU A 124 15.70 -0.29 -5.78
CA LEU A 124 16.06 0.14 -4.43
C LEU A 124 16.65 1.56 -4.44
N LEU A 125 17.54 1.87 -5.38
CA LEU A 125 18.14 3.19 -5.55
C LEU A 125 17.08 4.26 -5.88
N ARG A 126 16.10 3.92 -6.73
CA ARG A 126 14.99 4.82 -7.05
C ARG A 126 14.12 5.11 -5.83
N ALA A 127 13.75 4.10 -5.05
CA ALA A 127 13.01 4.28 -3.80
C ALA A 127 13.80 5.14 -2.80
N TRP A 128 15.09 4.89 -2.64
CA TRP A 128 15.96 5.68 -1.78
C TRP A 128 16.01 7.15 -2.23
N SER A 129 16.16 7.40 -3.53
CA SER A 129 16.18 8.76 -4.09
C SER A 129 14.84 9.48 -3.85
N TYR A 130 13.71 8.78 -4.01
CA TYR A 130 12.38 9.31 -3.70
C TYR A 130 12.26 9.72 -2.23
N ILE A 131 12.69 8.85 -1.31
CA ILE A 131 12.69 9.13 0.12
C ILE A 131 13.58 10.34 0.43
N LYS A 132 14.79 10.37 -0.10
CA LYS A 132 15.73 11.48 0.12
C LYS A 132 15.21 12.81 -0.44
N ARG A 133 14.57 12.78 -1.60
CA ARG A 133 14.00 13.98 -2.25
C ARG A 133 12.84 14.58 -1.45
N ASN A 134 11.98 13.75 -0.91
CA ASN A 134 10.80 14.20 -0.16
C ASN A 134 11.13 14.56 1.29
N GLY A 135 12.03 13.83 1.93
CA GLY A 135 12.25 13.91 3.38
C GLY A 135 11.01 13.48 4.18
N SER A 136 11.08 13.59 5.49
CA SER A 136 9.98 13.19 6.39
C SER A 136 8.69 13.99 6.13
N ASP A 137 8.82 15.31 6.00
CA ASP A 137 7.67 16.20 5.83
C ASP A 137 7.01 16.04 4.46
N GLY A 138 7.82 15.87 3.40
CA GLY A 138 7.30 15.60 2.06
C GLY A 138 6.57 14.28 1.97
N LEU A 139 7.10 13.21 2.57
CA LEU A 139 6.44 11.91 2.61
C LEU A 139 5.11 11.97 3.35
N LYS A 140 5.07 12.64 4.50
CA LYS A 140 3.83 12.87 5.26
C LYS A 140 2.81 13.70 4.45
N MET A 141 3.29 14.75 3.76
CA MET A 141 2.43 15.58 2.92
C MET A 141 1.85 14.78 1.74
N ASN A 142 2.61 13.86 1.16
CA ASN A 142 2.12 12.98 0.10
C ASN A 142 0.95 12.11 0.58
N SER A 143 1.02 11.55 1.79
CA SER A 143 -0.11 10.83 2.39
C SER A 143 -1.34 11.72 2.57
N TYR A 144 -1.17 12.94 3.08
CA TYR A 144 -2.29 13.87 3.23
C TYR A 144 -2.94 14.23 1.89
N ARG A 145 -2.13 14.46 0.84
CA ARG A 145 -2.64 14.77 -0.50
C ARG A 145 -3.40 13.60 -1.10
N ALA A 146 -2.86 12.38 -1.01
CA ALA A 146 -3.54 11.18 -1.49
C ALA A 146 -4.91 11.00 -0.82
N VAL A 147 -4.99 11.16 0.50
CA VAL A 147 -6.24 11.07 1.26
C VAL A 147 -7.21 12.20 0.88
N LEU A 148 -6.72 13.44 0.75
CA LEU A 148 -7.55 14.57 0.33
C LEU A 148 -8.13 14.35 -1.06
N ASN A 149 -7.30 13.95 -2.02
CA ASN A 149 -7.69 13.71 -3.41
C ASN A 149 -8.76 12.61 -3.52
N ALA A 150 -8.59 11.50 -2.80
CA ALA A 150 -9.58 10.42 -2.78
C ALA A 150 -10.95 10.88 -2.24
N ASN A 151 -10.96 11.66 -1.14
CA ASN A 151 -12.20 12.16 -0.58
C ASN A 151 -12.85 13.25 -1.44
N TYR A 152 -12.04 14.10 -2.06
CA TYR A 152 -12.54 15.10 -3.03
C TYR A 152 -13.23 14.41 -4.21
N LEU A 153 -12.54 13.44 -4.83
CA LEU A 153 -13.09 12.69 -5.95
C LEU A 153 -14.34 11.90 -5.56
N ALA A 154 -14.32 11.21 -4.41
CA ALA A 154 -15.49 10.49 -3.90
C ALA A 154 -16.72 11.40 -3.81
N LYS A 155 -16.54 12.65 -3.30
CA LYS A 155 -17.61 13.63 -3.23
C LYS A 155 -18.12 14.06 -4.61
N LYS A 156 -17.21 14.23 -5.57
CA LYS A 156 -17.55 14.66 -6.93
C LYS A 156 -18.36 13.61 -7.67
N ILE A 157 -17.94 12.35 -7.65
CA ILE A 157 -18.60 11.27 -8.40
C ILE A 157 -19.81 10.66 -7.68
N SER A 158 -20.10 11.08 -6.44
CA SER A 158 -21.20 10.49 -5.65
C SER A 158 -22.60 10.82 -6.15
N SER A 159 -22.75 11.76 -7.10
CA SER A 159 -24.01 12.03 -7.80
C SER A 159 -24.35 10.99 -8.85
N ASP A 160 -23.33 10.36 -9.46
CA ASP A 160 -23.45 9.48 -10.62
C ASP A 160 -23.16 8.02 -10.28
N LEU A 161 -22.32 7.79 -9.27
CA LEU A 161 -21.89 6.47 -8.84
C LEU A 161 -22.11 6.28 -7.34
N LYS A 162 -22.54 5.11 -6.95
CA LYS A 162 -22.69 4.77 -5.53
C LYS A 162 -21.33 4.50 -4.89
N ILE A 163 -20.94 5.31 -3.93
CA ILE A 163 -19.75 5.05 -3.13
C ILE A 163 -20.01 3.85 -2.22
N SER A 164 -19.16 2.83 -2.29
CA SER A 164 -19.37 1.52 -1.65
C SER A 164 -19.54 1.58 -0.13
N HIS A 165 -18.91 2.53 0.54
CA HIS A 165 -18.95 2.69 1.99
C HIS A 165 -19.09 4.16 2.37
N SER A 166 -19.79 4.44 3.46
CA SER A 166 -19.91 5.78 4.04
C SER A 166 -18.63 6.23 4.73
N GLY A 167 -18.53 7.51 5.08
CA GLY A 167 -17.42 8.09 5.82
C GLY A 167 -16.17 8.40 4.98
N LEU A 168 -15.14 8.89 5.68
CA LEU A 168 -13.88 9.29 5.05
C LEU A 168 -13.10 8.10 4.53
N LYS A 169 -12.56 8.28 3.33
CA LYS A 169 -11.65 7.31 2.69
C LYS A 169 -10.21 7.66 3.01
N LYS A 170 -9.33 6.68 2.91
CA LYS A 170 -7.89 6.93 2.90
C LYS A 170 -7.44 7.29 1.47
N HIS A 171 -6.57 6.54 0.85
CA HIS A 171 -5.95 6.90 -0.43
C HIS A 171 -6.77 6.52 -1.67
N GLU A 172 -7.78 5.69 -1.52
CA GLU A 172 -8.59 5.16 -2.64
C GLU A 172 -10.08 5.17 -2.33
N VAL A 173 -10.88 5.17 -3.38
CA VAL A 173 -12.34 5.09 -3.31
C VAL A 173 -12.84 3.98 -4.22
N VAL A 174 -13.74 3.16 -3.70
CA VAL A 174 -14.46 2.16 -4.49
C VAL A 174 -15.88 2.65 -4.72
N ALA A 175 -16.24 2.81 -5.99
CA ALA A 175 -17.58 3.17 -6.44
C ALA A 175 -18.21 2.00 -7.18
N SER A 176 -19.51 1.94 -7.20
CA SER A 176 -20.31 0.96 -7.94
C SER A 176 -21.16 1.66 -9.00
N SER A 177 -21.16 1.11 -10.20
CA SER A 177 -22.05 1.55 -11.28
C SER A 177 -23.34 0.72 -11.40
N GLU A 178 -23.57 -0.25 -10.51
CA GLU A 178 -24.71 -1.17 -10.56
C GLU A 178 -26.05 -0.42 -10.63
N GLU A 179 -26.24 0.59 -9.78
CA GLU A 179 -27.49 1.38 -9.73
C GLU A 179 -27.70 2.28 -10.97
N SER A 180 -26.64 2.64 -11.68
CA SER A 180 -26.72 3.41 -12.92
C SER A 180 -27.16 2.56 -14.13
N GLY A 181 -27.20 1.24 -13.98
CA GLY A 181 -27.47 0.29 -15.06
C GLY A 181 -26.34 0.17 -16.09
N ARG A 182 -25.19 0.77 -15.85
CA ARG A 182 -24.00 0.71 -16.73
C ARG A 182 -22.99 -0.27 -16.17
N ARG A 183 -22.33 -1.03 -17.06
CA ARG A 183 -21.24 -1.92 -16.64
C ARG A 183 -19.98 -1.13 -16.34
N ALA A 184 -19.25 -1.54 -15.32
CA ALA A 184 -17.95 -0.95 -14.97
C ALA A 184 -16.98 -0.96 -16.18
N LEU A 185 -17.02 -2.00 -17.01
CA LEU A 185 -16.22 -2.09 -18.24
C LEU A 185 -16.54 -0.99 -19.25
N ASP A 186 -17.80 -0.63 -19.42
CA ASP A 186 -18.19 0.40 -20.37
C ASP A 186 -17.75 1.79 -19.89
N ILE A 187 -17.84 2.05 -18.58
CA ILE A 187 -17.31 3.26 -17.97
C ILE A 187 -15.78 3.33 -18.13
N ALA A 188 -15.07 2.22 -17.86
CA ALA A 188 -13.62 2.18 -18.02
C ALA A 188 -13.18 2.47 -19.46
N LYS A 189 -13.89 1.93 -20.46
CA LYS A 189 -13.62 2.24 -21.88
C LYS A 189 -13.86 3.71 -22.21
N TYR A 190 -14.94 4.28 -21.69
CA TYR A 190 -15.21 5.71 -21.87
C TYR A 190 -14.11 6.59 -21.28
N ILE A 191 -13.62 6.26 -20.11
CA ILE A 191 -12.49 6.96 -19.47
C ILE A 191 -11.23 6.89 -20.36
N ILE A 192 -10.95 5.72 -20.95
CA ILE A 192 -9.83 5.56 -21.90
C ILE A 192 -10.03 6.41 -23.16
N ASP A 193 -11.24 6.41 -23.72
CA ASP A 193 -11.58 7.20 -24.91
C ASP A 193 -11.47 8.72 -24.62
N ALA A 194 -11.70 9.14 -23.38
CA ALA A 194 -11.47 10.50 -22.93
C ALA A 194 -9.98 10.84 -22.69
N GLY A 195 -9.06 9.89 -22.97
CA GLY A 195 -7.62 10.09 -22.82
C GLY A 195 -7.11 9.96 -21.39
N MET A 196 -7.90 9.40 -20.49
CA MET A 196 -7.54 9.21 -19.07
C MET A 196 -7.24 7.75 -18.74
N HIS A 197 -6.56 7.51 -17.63
CA HIS A 197 -6.28 6.15 -17.16
C HIS A 197 -7.51 5.56 -16.51
N ALA A 198 -7.97 4.40 -17.01
CA ALA A 198 -9.09 3.68 -16.41
C ALA A 198 -8.72 3.07 -15.06
N PRO A 199 -9.63 3.10 -14.08
CA PRO A 199 -9.42 2.44 -12.80
C PRO A 199 -9.47 0.91 -12.95
N THR A 200 -9.05 0.20 -11.90
CA THR A 200 -9.31 -1.23 -11.77
C THR A 200 -10.81 -1.47 -11.65
N ILE A 201 -11.34 -2.37 -12.48
CA ILE A 201 -12.76 -2.73 -12.49
C ILE A 201 -13.00 -4.11 -11.90
N TYR A 202 -14.24 -4.36 -11.44
CA TYR A 202 -14.69 -5.63 -10.86
C TYR A 202 -13.89 -6.06 -9.61
N PHE A 203 -13.24 -5.13 -8.96
CA PHE A 203 -12.49 -5.38 -7.74
C PHE A 203 -12.68 -4.19 -6.75
N PRO A 204 -12.84 -4.45 -5.44
CA PRO A 204 -12.89 -5.77 -4.78
C PRO A 204 -14.21 -6.53 -5.08
N LEU A 205 -14.15 -7.86 -5.08
CA LEU A 205 -15.25 -8.74 -5.50
C LEU A 205 -16.55 -8.59 -4.68
N ILE A 206 -16.48 -8.01 -3.49
CA ILE A 206 -17.63 -7.73 -2.62
C ILE A 206 -18.48 -6.55 -3.10
N VAL A 207 -17.98 -5.77 -4.07
CA VAL A 207 -18.69 -4.64 -4.66
C VAL A 207 -19.02 -5.00 -6.12
N LYS A 208 -20.29 -5.06 -6.45
CA LYS A 208 -20.72 -5.33 -7.83
C LYS A 208 -20.44 -4.11 -8.71
N GLU A 209 -20.09 -4.37 -9.97
CA GLU A 209 -19.74 -3.33 -10.95
C GLU A 209 -18.79 -2.28 -10.35
N ALA A 210 -17.76 -2.79 -9.64
CA ALA A 210 -16.81 -1.96 -8.91
C ALA A 210 -15.87 -1.21 -9.86
N LEU A 211 -15.61 0.03 -9.48
CA LEU A 211 -14.55 0.91 -9.99
C LEU A 211 -13.68 1.28 -8.80
N MET A 212 -12.45 0.77 -8.74
CA MET A 212 -11.50 1.08 -7.67
C MET A 212 -10.54 2.16 -8.14
N ILE A 213 -10.71 3.36 -7.61
CA ILE A 213 -10.04 4.58 -8.08
C ILE A 213 -9.08 5.07 -7.00
N GLU A 214 -7.81 5.18 -7.36
CA GLU A 214 -6.77 5.71 -6.50
C GLU A 214 -6.17 6.99 -7.12
N PRO A 215 -6.71 8.17 -6.78
CA PRO A 215 -6.10 9.44 -7.15
C PRO A 215 -4.90 9.67 -6.24
N THR A 216 -3.71 9.53 -6.80
CA THR A 216 -2.45 9.67 -6.06
C THR A 216 -2.19 11.13 -5.66
N GLU A 217 -1.14 11.35 -4.86
CA GLU A 217 -0.66 12.69 -4.49
C GLU A 217 -0.17 13.52 -5.69
N THR A 218 0.02 12.89 -6.84
CA THR A 218 0.56 13.55 -8.05
C THR A 218 -0.49 14.26 -8.89
N VAL A 219 -1.77 13.90 -8.73
CA VAL A 219 -2.85 14.53 -9.50
C VAL A 219 -3.23 15.89 -8.92
N THR A 220 -3.56 16.83 -9.81
CA THR A 220 -4.02 18.17 -9.43
C THR A 220 -5.53 18.19 -9.23
N LYS A 221 -6.04 19.26 -8.60
CA LYS A 221 -7.49 19.48 -8.50
C LYS A 221 -8.17 19.51 -9.88
N ARG A 222 -7.50 20.08 -10.88
CA ARG A 222 -8.02 20.10 -12.25
C ARG A 222 -8.16 18.70 -12.83
N ASP A 223 -7.13 17.85 -12.67
CA ASP A 223 -7.21 16.46 -13.14
C ASP A 223 -8.37 15.69 -12.48
N LEU A 224 -8.63 15.95 -11.19
CA LEU A 224 -9.77 15.37 -10.47
C LEU A 224 -11.13 15.89 -10.98
N ASP A 225 -11.20 17.18 -11.31
CA ASP A 225 -12.41 17.79 -11.87
C ASP A 225 -12.67 17.30 -13.31
N ASP A 226 -11.61 17.11 -14.11
CA ASP A 226 -11.71 16.62 -15.48
C ASP A 226 -12.07 15.12 -15.51
N PHE A 227 -11.68 14.35 -14.49
CA PHE A 227 -12.02 12.93 -14.36
C PHE A 227 -13.46 12.70 -13.91
N ALA A 228 -14.01 13.57 -13.09
CA ALA A 228 -15.34 13.42 -12.48
C ALA A 228 -16.48 13.78 -13.43
#